data_4ef91f4fc1ac1f2e5019952010246192
#
_entry.id   4ef91f4fc1ac1f2e5019952010246192
#
_cell.length_a   1.000
_cell.length_b   1.000
_cell.length_c   1.000
_cell.angle_alpha   90.00
_cell.angle_beta   90.00
_cell.angle_gamma   90.00
#
_symmetry.space_group_name_H-M   'P 1'
#
loop_
_entity.id
_entity.type
_entity.pdbx_description
1 polymer ?
#
loop_
_entity_poly.entity_id
_entity_poly.type
_entity_poly.pdbx_seq_one_letter_code
_entity_poly.pdbx_strand_id
1 'polypeptide(L)'
;MIVYNMNFLIAALVILVIVLWQIFNQRRMEDANNRVFRLIVFLGFGDIITEIISSILIMHGTSTYGGAAFATTIFYLFQAALPLSLVYYVRTLKENKAISIGACLLMGIPTMILLFCILTNPFTGLLFYFNQAGYEAGPCYMAMYYSALAHITAALAMVIVWRKRLGRSNVIALMEVFLVTIAGILIQTINNSILMTGFGLSLAILAMFLTINNPYANTDSLTGLYDKQYLLQKMNELIAGKHSFHIVTVYAYQLEHVNKVAGVHNGDQLLQTVAERFQQLCGTKAFRITGKRFLLLAESLEEYETILQALREMFNLDADFRQKEFAIPLPVILSGILNAQKLNDGGMVLDYAEYLESLSPQCGGTEIIQDDPKTLDNFHYNKKVEQ
;
A
#
# COMPACT_ATOMS: atom_id res chain seq x y z
N MET A 1 -15.06 -37.47 19.93
CA MET A 1 -13.82 -36.87 19.39
C MET A 1 -14.21 -35.93 18.27
N ILE A 2 -13.95 -34.64 18.42
CA ILE A 2 -14.27 -33.65 17.38
C ILE A 2 -13.19 -33.78 16.31
N VAL A 3 -13.60 -34.01 15.06
CA VAL A 3 -12.68 -34.04 13.90
C VAL A 3 -12.89 -32.75 13.12
N TYR A 4 -11.91 -31.88 13.14
CA TYR A 4 -11.94 -30.66 12.34
C TYR A 4 -11.46 -30.90 10.91
N ASN A 5 -12.15 -30.32 9.94
CA ASN A 5 -11.69 -30.30 8.56
C ASN A 5 -10.71 -29.14 8.35
N MET A 6 -9.43 -29.45 8.28
CA MET A 6 -8.35 -28.48 8.16
C MET A 6 -7.99 -28.08 6.74
N ASN A 7 -8.61 -28.69 5.73
CA ASN A 7 -8.27 -28.43 4.32
C ASN A 7 -8.38 -26.97 3.93
N PHE A 8 -9.40 -26.27 4.45
CA PHE A 8 -9.58 -24.85 4.20
C PHE A 8 -8.52 -23.97 4.88
N LEU A 9 -8.06 -24.35 6.09
CA LEU A 9 -6.97 -23.62 6.75
C LEU A 9 -5.63 -23.80 6.04
N ILE A 10 -5.36 -24.99 5.51
CA ILE A 10 -4.15 -25.24 4.71
C ILE A 10 -4.19 -24.40 3.44
N ALA A 11 -5.33 -24.37 2.73
CA ALA A 11 -5.50 -23.50 1.56
C ALA A 11 -5.34 -22.02 1.91
N ALA A 12 -5.89 -21.57 3.03
CA ALA A 12 -5.73 -20.22 3.56
C ALA A 12 -4.26 -19.87 3.82
N LEU A 13 -3.52 -20.79 4.44
CA LEU A 13 -2.09 -20.60 4.70
C LEU A 13 -1.30 -20.41 3.40
N VAL A 14 -1.56 -21.23 2.36
CA VAL A 14 -0.90 -21.11 1.05
C VAL A 14 -1.18 -19.73 0.44
N ILE A 15 -2.43 -19.26 0.48
CA ILE A 15 -2.79 -17.93 -0.03
C ILE A 15 -2.01 -16.84 0.70
N LEU A 16 -1.95 -16.87 2.05
CA LEU A 16 -1.25 -15.86 2.82
C LEU A 16 0.27 -15.91 2.63
N VAL A 17 0.87 -17.10 2.45
CA VAL A 17 2.29 -17.23 2.11
C VAL A 17 2.59 -16.56 0.77
N ILE A 18 1.73 -16.74 -0.24
CA ILE A 18 1.89 -16.07 -1.55
C ILE A 18 1.80 -14.54 -1.38
N VAL A 19 0.81 -14.04 -0.63
CA VAL A 19 0.66 -12.59 -0.37
C VAL A 19 1.87 -12.03 0.39
N LEU A 20 2.35 -12.72 1.42
CA LEU A 20 3.55 -12.34 2.17
C LEU A 20 4.79 -12.30 1.27
N TRP A 21 5.00 -13.34 0.46
CA TRP A 21 6.10 -13.39 -0.50
C TRP A 21 6.10 -12.18 -1.44
N GLN A 22 4.94 -11.83 -1.97
CA GLN A 22 4.78 -10.66 -2.83
C GLN A 22 5.07 -9.35 -2.08
N ILE A 23 4.62 -9.22 -0.83
CA ILE A 23 4.89 -8.03 0.01
C ILE A 23 6.38 -7.85 0.27
N PHE A 24 7.11 -8.93 0.54
CA PHE A 24 8.56 -8.87 0.83
C PHE A 24 9.41 -8.61 -0.42
N ASN A 25 9.01 -9.13 -1.58
CA ASN A 25 9.78 -8.98 -2.82
C ASN A 25 9.53 -7.65 -3.54
N GLN A 26 8.51 -6.89 -3.13
CA GLN A 26 8.17 -5.64 -3.80
C GLN A 26 8.68 -4.42 -3.01
N ARG A 27 9.37 -3.53 -3.72
CA ARG A 27 9.71 -2.21 -3.20
C ARG A 27 8.44 -1.34 -3.24
N ARG A 28 7.98 -0.88 -2.07
CA ARG A 28 6.78 -0.04 -1.93
C ARG A 28 7.13 1.22 -1.19
N MET A 29 6.45 2.32 -1.52
CA MET A 29 6.48 3.50 -0.66
C MET A 29 5.88 3.16 0.71
N GLU A 30 6.52 3.67 1.77
CA GLU A 30 6.04 3.50 3.14
C GLU A 30 4.95 4.53 3.46
N ASP A 31 3.74 4.27 3.00
CA ASP A 31 2.55 5.01 3.42
C ASP A 31 1.81 4.31 4.56
N ALA A 32 0.85 5.03 5.17
CA ALA A 32 0.07 4.52 6.28
C ALA A 32 -0.77 3.30 5.87
N ASN A 33 -1.30 3.29 4.65
CA ASN A 33 -2.15 2.21 4.13
C ASN A 33 -1.34 0.92 4.00
N ASN A 34 -0.16 0.97 3.40
CA ASN A 34 0.71 -0.17 3.23
C ASN A 34 1.20 -0.74 4.57
N ARG A 35 1.49 0.13 5.56
CA ARG A 35 1.85 -0.32 6.93
C ARG A 35 0.71 -1.08 7.60
N VAL A 36 -0.51 -0.54 7.55
CA VAL A 36 -1.67 -1.19 8.16
C VAL A 36 -2.04 -2.47 7.40
N PHE A 37 -1.96 -2.48 6.08
CA PHE A 37 -2.18 -3.69 5.29
C PHE A 37 -1.18 -4.81 5.65
N ARG A 38 0.10 -4.49 5.76
CA ARG A 38 1.11 -5.46 6.24
C ARG A 38 0.76 -6.01 7.61
N LEU A 39 0.32 -5.14 8.54
CA LEU A 39 -0.14 -5.58 9.86
C LEU A 39 -1.31 -6.58 9.76
N ILE A 40 -2.31 -6.30 8.92
CA ILE A 40 -3.46 -7.21 8.70
C ILE A 40 -2.99 -8.57 8.19
N VAL A 41 -2.06 -8.59 7.22
CA VAL A 41 -1.53 -9.85 6.67
C VAL A 41 -0.77 -10.64 7.74
N PHE A 42 0.06 -10.00 8.58
CA PHE A 42 0.75 -10.65 9.68
C PHE A 42 -0.21 -11.17 10.75
N LEU A 43 -1.24 -10.40 11.12
CA LEU A 43 -2.26 -10.84 12.05
C LEU A 43 -3.04 -12.04 11.50
N GLY A 44 -3.44 -11.99 10.22
CA GLY A 44 -4.13 -13.09 9.56
C GLY A 44 -3.27 -14.36 9.46
N PHE A 45 -1.97 -14.21 9.20
CA PHE A 45 -1.05 -15.34 9.20
C PHE A 45 -0.90 -15.97 10.58
N GLY A 46 -0.76 -15.14 11.63
CA GLY A 46 -0.73 -15.59 13.03
C GLY A 46 -2.02 -16.28 13.45
N ASP A 47 -3.17 -15.74 13.06
CA ASP A 47 -4.50 -16.29 13.30
C ASP A 47 -4.61 -17.72 12.75
N ILE A 48 -4.31 -17.92 11.45
CA ILE A 48 -4.40 -19.23 10.80
C ILE A 48 -3.42 -20.24 11.40
N ILE A 49 -2.18 -19.86 11.66
CA ILE A 49 -1.19 -20.77 12.26
C ILE A 49 -1.64 -21.21 13.64
N THR A 50 -2.09 -20.28 14.47
CA THR A 50 -2.51 -20.61 15.85
C THR A 50 -3.82 -21.40 15.87
N GLU A 51 -4.74 -21.17 14.92
CA GLU A 51 -5.94 -21.99 14.74
C GLU A 51 -5.58 -23.43 14.34
N ILE A 52 -4.64 -23.63 13.42
CA ILE A 52 -4.13 -24.95 13.03
C ILE A 52 -3.50 -25.67 14.24
N ILE A 53 -2.60 -25.00 14.96
CA ILE A 53 -1.93 -25.58 16.13
C ILE A 53 -2.94 -25.95 17.21
N SER A 54 -3.86 -25.04 17.54
CA SER A 54 -4.92 -25.29 18.51
C SER A 54 -5.78 -26.49 18.13
N SER A 55 -6.23 -26.54 16.87
CA SER A 55 -7.06 -27.64 16.37
C SER A 55 -6.36 -29.00 16.40
N ILE A 56 -5.07 -29.07 16.04
CA ILE A 56 -4.26 -30.27 16.13
C ILE A 56 -4.15 -30.74 17.60
N LEU A 57 -3.83 -29.83 18.52
CA LEU A 57 -3.68 -30.14 19.94
C LEU A 57 -5.00 -30.62 20.56
N ILE A 58 -6.13 -30.01 20.19
CA ILE A 58 -7.48 -30.45 20.63
C ILE A 58 -7.78 -31.87 20.14
N MET A 59 -7.44 -32.20 18.89
CA MET A 59 -7.66 -33.53 18.32
C MET A 59 -6.80 -34.63 18.97
N HIS A 60 -5.62 -34.30 19.52
CA HIS A 60 -4.74 -35.26 20.19
C HIS A 60 -5.21 -35.68 21.58
N GLY A 61 -6.20 -34.99 22.18
CA GLY A 61 -6.86 -35.39 23.40
C GLY A 61 -6.27 -34.80 24.69
N THR A 62 -6.65 -35.38 25.83
CA THR A 62 -6.46 -34.80 27.18
C THR A 62 -5.01 -34.47 27.54
N SER A 63 -4.03 -35.25 27.06
CA SER A 63 -2.61 -35.01 27.35
C SER A 63 -2.07 -33.68 26.77
N THR A 64 -2.75 -33.07 25.82
CA THR A 64 -2.32 -31.85 25.11
C THR A 64 -3.17 -30.62 25.46
N TYR A 65 -4.17 -30.75 26.33
CA TYR A 65 -5.13 -29.67 26.65
C TYR A 65 -4.48 -28.40 27.22
N GLY A 66 -3.39 -28.50 27.98
CA GLY A 66 -2.65 -27.32 28.43
C GLY A 66 -2.05 -26.53 27.28
N GLY A 67 -1.43 -27.23 26.32
CA GLY A 67 -0.91 -26.61 25.09
C GLY A 67 -2.03 -26.09 24.19
N ALA A 68 -3.15 -26.84 24.09
CA ALA A 68 -4.32 -26.41 23.35
C ALA A 68 -4.92 -25.11 23.91
N ALA A 69 -5.06 -25.02 25.25
CA ALA A 69 -5.55 -23.79 25.90
C ALA A 69 -4.66 -22.59 25.63
N PHE A 70 -3.35 -22.75 25.68
CA PHE A 70 -2.39 -21.70 25.33
C PHE A 70 -2.52 -21.27 23.85
N ALA A 71 -2.52 -22.23 22.92
CA ALA A 71 -2.65 -21.96 21.50
C ALA A 71 -4.00 -21.28 21.16
N THR A 72 -5.10 -21.74 21.77
CA THR A 72 -6.44 -21.13 21.60
C THR A 72 -6.47 -19.71 22.13
N THR A 73 -5.81 -19.43 23.25
CA THR A 73 -5.72 -18.07 23.80
C THR A 73 -4.99 -17.13 22.82
N ILE A 74 -3.87 -17.57 22.23
CA ILE A 74 -3.14 -16.78 21.24
C ILE A 74 -3.98 -16.59 19.99
N PHE A 75 -4.65 -17.63 19.50
CA PHE A 75 -5.57 -17.56 18.37
C PHE A 75 -6.65 -16.49 18.62
N TYR A 76 -7.28 -16.46 19.78
CA TYR A 76 -8.29 -15.47 20.13
C TYR A 76 -7.74 -14.04 20.20
N LEU A 77 -6.47 -13.85 20.58
CA LEU A 77 -5.81 -12.54 20.55
C LEU A 77 -5.68 -12.03 19.11
N PHE A 78 -5.24 -12.87 18.16
CA PHE A 78 -5.19 -12.50 16.76
C PHE A 78 -6.58 -12.21 16.20
N GLN A 79 -7.54 -13.06 16.49
CA GLN A 79 -8.91 -12.91 16.03
C GLN A 79 -9.60 -11.65 16.57
N ALA A 80 -9.27 -11.20 17.79
CA ALA A 80 -9.76 -9.95 18.36
C ALA A 80 -9.12 -8.71 17.69
N ALA A 81 -7.84 -8.80 17.29
CA ALA A 81 -7.11 -7.68 16.68
C ALA A 81 -7.49 -7.43 15.22
N LEU A 82 -7.86 -8.47 14.46
CA LEU A 82 -8.13 -8.40 13.02
C LEU A 82 -9.28 -7.44 12.66
N PRO A 83 -10.50 -7.51 13.25
CA PRO A 83 -11.59 -6.62 12.89
C PRO A 83 -11.28 -5.16 13.22
N LEU A 84 -10.58 -4.90 14.32
CA LEU A 84 -10.12 -3.56 14.68
C LEU A 84 -9.11 -3.03 13.66
N SER A 85 -8.18 -3.86 13.21
CA SER A 85 -7.19 -3.47 12.19
C SER A 85 -7.85 -3.12 10.85
N LEU A 86 -8.95 -3.79 10.49
CA LEU A 86 -9.74 -3.48 9.28
C LEU A 86 -10.44 -2.11 9.40
N VAL A 87 -11.01 -1.78 10.55
CA VAL A 87 -11.58 -0.44 10.83
C VAL A 87 -10.49 0.62 10.67
N TYR A 88 -9.31 0.37 11.21
CA TYR A 88 -8.17 1.27 11.09
C TYR A 88 -7.72 1.43 9.63
N TYR A 89 -7.68 0.34 8.87
CA TYR A 89 -7.35 0.35 7.46
C TYR A 89 -8.30 1.21 6.62
N VAL A 90 -9.63 1.00 6.77
CA VAL A 90 -10.63 1.82 6.06
C VAL A 90 -10.45 3.32 6.32
N ARG A 91 -10.06 3.67 7.54
CA ARG A 91 -9.82 5.06 7.90
C ARG A 91 -8.56 5.62 7.24
N THR A 92 -7.47 4.85 7.17
CA THR A 92 -6.23 5.31 6.51
C THR A 92 -6.43 5.53 5.01
N LEU A 93 -7.29 4.76 4.36
CA LEU A 93 -7.67 4.98 2.96
C LEU A 93 -8.30 6.35 2.69
N LYS A 94 -8.98 6.94 3.68
CA LYS A 94 -9.59 8.27 3.53
C LYS A 94 -8.58 9.41 3.71
N GLU A 95 -7.71 9.32 4.71
CA GLU A 95 -6.93 10.47 5.19
C GLU A 95 -5.43 10.30 5.05
N ASN A 96 -4.95 9.08 4.80
CA ASN A 96 -3.53 8.70 4.87
C ASN A 96 -2.80 9.24 6.11
N LYS A 97 -3.55 9.52 7.18
CA LYS A 97 -3.09 10.08 8.45
C LYS A 97 -3.31 9.11 9.59
N ALA A 98 -2.41 9.12 10.55
CA ALA A 98 -2.61 8.41 11.81
C ALA A 98 -3.89 8.89 12.52
N ILE A 99 -4.64 7.95 13.11
CA ILE A 99 -5.84 8.25 13.87
C ILE A 99 -5.47 9.02 15.14
N SER A 100 -6.32 9.96 15.57
CA SER A 100 -6.18 10.56 16.90
C SER A 100 -6.36 9.48 17.98
N ILE A 101 -5.58 9.56 19.06
CA ILE A 101 -5.60 8.60 20.17
C ILE A 101 -7.02 8.40 20.72
N GLY A 102 -7.79 9.48 20.89
CA GLY A 102 -9.17 9.40 21.37
C GLY A 102 -10.12 8.60 20.47
N ALA A 103 -10.02 8.75 19.15
CA ALA A 103 -10.82 7.96 18.20
C ALA A 103 -10.37 6.48 18.18
N CYS A 104 -9.08 6.22 18.33
CA CYS A 104 -8.54 4.87 18.45
C CYS A 104 -9.08 4.15 19.69
N LEU A 105 -9.10 4.84 20.83
CA LEU A 105 -9.64 4.30 22.10
C LEU A 105 -11.13 4.00 21.98
N LEU A 106 -11.93 4.93 21.44
CA LEU A 106 -13.38 4.73 21.28
C LEU A 106 -13.70 3.53 20.39
N MET A 107 -13.01 3.40 19.26
CA MET A 107 -13.19 2.26 18.35
C MET A 107 -12.66 0.95 18.94
N GLY A 108 -11.70 1.03 19.86
CA GLY A 108 -11.12 -0.11 20.53
C GLY A 108 -11.93 -0.67 21.71
N ILE A 109 -12.99 0.01 22.19
CA ILE A 109 -13.75 -0.43 23.36
C ILE A 109 -14.23 -1.90 23.28
N PRO A 110 -14.88 -2.37 22.18
CA PRO A 110 -15.30 -3.75 22.09
C PRO A 110 -14.12 -4.73 22.15
N THR A 111 -13.00 -4.38 21.50
CA THR A 111 -11.76 -5.18 21.56
C THR A 111 -11.17 -5.18 22.97
N MET A 112 -11.17 -4.06 23.69
CA MET A 112 -10.63 -3.99 25.05
C MET A 112 -11.42 -4.88 26.02
N ILE A 113 -12.76 -4.88 25.91
CA ILE A 113 -13.63 -5.77 26.69
C ILE A 113 -13.30 -7.23 26.37
N LEU A 114 -13.18 -7.55 25.09
CA LEU A 114 -12.85 -8.91 24.64
C LEU A 114 -11.45 -9.34 25.11
N LEU A 115 -10.44 -8.47 25.02
CA LEU A 115 -9.09 -8.72 25.53
C LEU A 115 -9.10 -9.03 27.03
N PHE A 116 -9.89 -8.29 27.80
CA PHE A 116 -10.07 -8.59 29.23
C PHE A 116 -10.62 -10.01 29.43
N CYS A 117 -11.66 -10.41 28.69
CA CYS A 117 -12.21 -11.75 28.74
C CYS A 117 -11.17 -12.82 28.32
N ILE A 118 -10.36 -12.57 27.29
CA ILE A 118 -9.33 -13.51 26.81
C ILE A 118 -8.24 -13.69 27.88
N LEU A 119 -7.72 -12.59 28.44
CA LEU A 119 -6.63 -12.63 29.42
C LEU A 119 -7.06 -13.26 30.76
N THR A 120 -8.32 -13.09 31.13
CA THR A 120 -8.87 -13.71 32.36
C THR A 120 -9.38 -15.14 32.15
N ASN A 121 -9.53 -15.58 30.89
CA ASN A 121 -10.10 -16.88 30.55
C ASN A 121 -9.42 -18.10 31.20
N PRO A 122 -8.08 -18.14 31.37
CA PRO A 122 -7.42 -19.27 32.05
C PRO A 122 -7.92 -19.51 33.47
N PHE A 123 -8.46 -18.48 34.14
CA PHE A 123 -8.97 -18.53 35.49
C PHE A 123 -10.50 -18.63 35.57
N THR A 124 -11.18 -18.08 34.56
CA THR A 124 -12.64 -17.90 34.60
C THR A 124 -13.41 -18.88 33.71
N GLY A 125 -12.77 -19.41 32.65
CA GLY A 125 -13.44 -20.23 31.63
C GLY A 125 -14.57 -19.50 30.89
N LEU A 126 -14.54 -18.15 30.85
CA LEU A 126 -15.62 -17.34 30.28
C LEU A 126 -15.79 -17.56 28.77
N LEU A 127 -14.70 -17.71 28.04
CA LEU A 127 -14.74 -17.89 26.57
C LEU A 127 -14.71 -19.37 26.19
N PHE A 128 -13.84 -20.14 26.84
CA PHE A 128 -13.71 -21.57 26.60
C PHE A 128 -13.05 -22.25 27.80
N TYR A 129 -13.28 -23.55 27.95
CA TYR A 129 -12.61 -24.39 28.92
C TYR A 129 -12.42 -25.80 28.36
N PHE A 130 -11.54 -26.58 29.01
CA PHE A 130 -11.31 -27.97 28.66
C PHE A 130 -11.77 -28.87 29.79
N ASN A 131 -12.53 -29.90 29.46
CA ASN A 131 -12.96 -30.95 30.40
C ASN A 131 -12.60 -32.33 29.84
N GLN A 132 -13.10 -33.41 30.48
CA GLN A 132 -12.85 -34.77 29.98
C GLN A 132 -13.48 -35.05 28.61
N ALA A 133 -14.52 -34.34 28.21
CA ALA A 133 -15.18 -34.46 26.94
C ALA A 133 -14.44 -33.68 25.80
N GLY A 134 -13.54 -32.78 26.17
CA GLY A 134 -12.78 -31.97 25.22
C GLY A 134 -12.95 -30.47 25.39
N TYR A 135 -12.87 -29.74 24.30
CA TYR A 135 -13.12 -28.30 24.21
C TYR A 135 -14.61 -28.00 24.40
N GLU A 136 -14.92 -27.07 25.26
CA GLU A 136 -16.27 -26.57 25.51
C GLU A 136 -16.30 -25.03 25.41
N ALA A 137 -17.35 -24.50 24.77
CA ALA A 137 -17.57 -23.06 24.72
C ALA A 137 -18.01 -22.51 26.06
N GLY A 138 -17.40 -21.44 26.52
CA GLY A 138 -17.76 -20.75 27.75
C GLY A 138 -19.01 -19.87 27.59
N PRO A 139 -19.56 -19.37 28.73
CA PRO A 139 -20.80 -18.57 28.70
C PRO A 139 -20.68 -17.25 27.88
N CYS A 140 -19.49 -16.69 27.79
CA CYS A 140 -19.21 -15.47 27.04
C CYS A 140 -18.61 -15.72 25.65
N TYR A 141 -18.62 -16.95 25.11
CA TYR A 141 -18.07 -17.31 23.82
C TYR A 141 -18.58 -16.40 22.69
N MET A 142 -19.86 -16.02 22.72
CA MET A 142 -20.48 -15.13 21.72
C MET A 142 -19.88 -13.71 21.71
N ALA A 143 -19.14 -13.28 22.73
CA ALA A 143 -18.48 -11.97 22.76
C ALA A 143 -17.48 -11.80 21.62
N MET A 144 -16.86 -12.89 21.14
CA MET A 144 -15.99 -12.89 19.95
C MET A 144 -16.74 -12.39 18.72
N TYR A 145 -17.90 -12.99 18.45
CA TYR A 145 -18.74 -12.65 17.30
C TYR A 145 -19.33 -11.24 17.40
N TYR A 146 -19.79 -10.84 18.60
CA TYR A 146 -20.33 -9.50 18.83
C TYR A 146 -19.27 -8.40 18.63
N SER A 147 -18.05 -8.63 19.10
CA SER A 147 -16.93 -7.70 18.89
C SER A 147 -16.60 -7.59 17.39
N ALA A 148 -16.48 -8.72 16.70
CA ALA A 148 -16.22 -8.72 15.25
C ALA A 148 -17.34 -8.00 14.47
N LEU A 149 -18.60 -8.30 14.79
CA LEU A 149 -19.77 -7.68 14.14
C LEU A 149 -19.78 -6.15 14.37
N ALA A 150 -19.48 -5.68 15.59
CA ALA A 150 -19.41 -4.25 15.89
C ALA A 150 -18.36 -3.54 15.02
N HIS A 151 -17.17 -4.11 14.87
CA HIS A 151 -16.10 -3.54 14.04
C HIS A 151 -16.44 -3.61 12.55
N ILE A 152 -16.96 -4.73 12.06
CA ILE A 152 -17.40 -4.87 10.64
C ILE A 152 -18.48 -3.84 10.33
N THR A 153 -19.46 -3.68 11.20
CA THR A 153 -20.54 -2.69 11.04
C THR A 153 -20.00 -1.26 11.04
N ALA A 154 -19.06 -0.95 11.94
CA ALA A 154 -18.40 0.36 11.97
C ALA A 154 -17.59 0.63 10.68
N ALA A 155 -16.81 -0.35 10.21
CA ALA A 155 -16.05 -0.25 8.97
C ALA A 155 -16.97 -0.07 7.76
N LEU A 156 -18.05 -0.84 7.67
CA LEU A 156 -19.07 -0.73 6.60
C LEU A 156 -19.75 0.65 6.60
N ALA A 157 -20.13 1.15 7.77
CA ALA A 157 -20.71 2.49 7.90
C ALA A 157 -19.73 3.57 7.41
N MET A 158 -18.43 3.46 7.75
CA MET A 158 -17.40 4.36 7.25
C MET A 158 -17.28 4.29 5.71
N VAL A 159 -17.28 3.10 5.11
CA VAL A 159 -17.22 2.94 3.65
C VAL A 159 -18.42 3.60 2.98
N ILE A 160 -19.63 3.41 3.49
CA ILE A 160 -20.85 4.01 2.94
C ILE A 160 -20.81 5.54 3.04
N VAL A 161 -20.44 6.08 4.21
CA VAL A 161 -20.39 7.54 4.44
C VAL A 161 -19.29 8.18 3.57
N TRP A 162 -18.15 7.52 3.41
CA TRP A 162 -17.00 8.08 2.69
C TRP A 162 -16.89 7.63 1.23
N ARG A 163 -17.90 6.95 0.68
CA ARG A 163 -17.89 6.36 -0.68
C ARG A 163 -17.43 7.30 -1.78
N LYS A 164 -17.80 8.61 -1.69
CA LYS A 164 -17.38 9.61 -2.68
C LYS A 164 -15.89 9.96 -2.60
N ARG A 165 -15.26 9.82 -1.42
CA ARG A 165 -13.84 10.12 -1.19
C ARG A 165 -12.94 8.89 -1.42
N LEU A 166 -13.43 7.71 -1.11
CA LEU A 166 -12.69 6.45 -1.29
C LEU A 166 -12.51 6.05 -2.76
N GLY A 167 -13.38 6.55 -3.64
CA GLY A 167 -13.43 6.13 -5.04
C GLY A 167 -14.15 4.78 -5.24
N ARG A 168 -14.70 4.60 -6.45
CA ARG A 168 -15.56 3.44 -6.77
C ARG A 168 -14.84 2.09 -6.61
N SER A 169 -13.58 2.01 -7.06
CA SER A 169 -12.80 0.77 -7.01
C SER A 169 -12.57 0.30 -5.57
N ASN A 170 -12.10 1.20 -4.68
CA ASN A 170 -11.85 0.87 -3.28
C ASN A 170 -13.14 0.48 -2.53
N VAL A 171 -14.26 1.15 -2.85
CA VAL A 171 -15.56 0.80 -2.26
C VAL A 171 -15.98 -0.61 -2.66
N ILE A 172 -15.88 -0.98 -3.94
CA ILE A 172 -16.24 -2.32 -4.42
C ILE A 172 -15.36 -3.37 -3.73
N ALA A 173 -14.04 -3.16 -3.72
CA ALA A 173 -13.10 -4.09 -3.08
C ALA A 173 -13.39 -4.30 -1.58
N LEU A 174 -13.70 -3.23 -0.85
CA LEU A 174 -14.05 -3.34 0.57
C LEU A 174 -15.39 -4.06 0.77
N MET A 175 -16.36 -3.84 -0.12
CA MET A 175 -17.64 -4.57 -0.07
C MET A 175 -17.44 -6.07 -0.32
N GLU A 176 -16.56 -6.47 -1.25
CA GLU A 176 -16.17 -7.86 -1.48
C GLU A 176 -15.52 -8.48 -0.23
N VAL A 177 -14.61 -7.74 0.43
CA VAL A 177 -13.98 -8.16 1.69
C VAL A 177 -15.02 -8.45 2.77
N PHE A 178 -15.98 -7.55 2.98
CA PHE A 178 -17.05 -7.75 3.96
C PHE A 178 -17.93 -8.95 3.61
N LEU A 179 -18.32 -9.10 2.35
CA LEU A 179 -19.15 -10.19 1.89
C LEU A 179 -18.49 -11.55 2.10
N VAL A 180 -17.22 -11.69 1.71
CA VAL A 180 -16.45 -12.93 1.87
C VAL A 180 -16.25 -13.28 3.35
N THR A 181 -15.91 -12.27 4.18
CA THR A 181 -15.71 -12.47 5.62
C THR A 181 -17.00 -12.91 6.32
N ILE A 182 -18.12 -12.25 6.03
CA ILE A 182 -19.44 -12.60 6.59
C ILE A 182 -19.86 -14.00 6.13
N ALA A 183 -19.66 -14.33 4.87
CA ALA A 183 -19.98 -15.67 4.35
C ALA A 183 -19.19 -16.77 5.06
N GLY A 184 -17.87 -16.56 5.30
CA GLY A 184 -17.03 -17.48 6.06
C GLY A 184 -17.53 -17.70 7.49
N ILE A 185 -17.89 -16.62 8.20
CA ILE A 185 -18.47 -16.68 9.54
C ILE A 185 -19.79 -17.45 9.56
N LEU A 186 -20.69 -17.16 8.63
CA LEU A 186 -22.00 -17.84 8.55
C LEU A 186 -21.86 -19.34 8.28
N ILE A 187 -21.00 -19.73 7.35
CA ILE A 187 -20.77 -21.15 7.04
C ILE A 187 -20.22 -21.88 8.27
N GLN A 188 -19.24 -21.31 8.96
CA GLN A 188 -18.68 -21.93 10.17
C GLN A 188 -19.67 -21.98 11.33
N THR A 189 -20.58 -21.00 11.46
CA THR A 189 -21.62 -20.99 12.48
C THR A 189 -22.66 -22.11 12.24
N ILE A 190 -22.92 -22.45 10.98
CA ILE A 190 -23.83 -23.55 10.62
C ILE A 190 -23.18 -24.92 10.91
N ASN A 191 -21.88 -25.05 10.65
CA ASN A 191 -21.14 -26.28 10.86
C ASN A 191 -19.75 -25.99 11.45
N ASN A 192 -19.64 -26.03 12.77
CA ASN A 192 -18.41 -25.75 13.51
C ASN A 192 -17.26 -26.74 13.23
N SER A 193 -17.51 -27.87 12.55
CA SER A 193 -16.45 -28.80 12.15
C SER A 193 -15.70 -28.33 10.90
N ILE A 194 -16.24 -27.34 10.18
CA ILE A 194 -15.64 -26.75 8.98
C ILE A 194 -15.01 -25.40 9.40
N LEU A 195 -13.67 -25.37 9.48
CA LEU A 195 -12.92 -24.16 9.85
C LEU A 195 -12.82 -23.23 8.63
N MET A 196 -13.90 -22.48 8.36
CA MET A 196 -14.05 -21.67 7.14
C MET A 196 -13.70 -20.21 7.34
N THR A 197 -13.72 -19.71 8.55
CA THR A 197 -13.48 -18.29 8.86
C THR A 197 -12.08 -17.85 8.42
N GLY A 198 -11.03 -18.63 8.73
CA GLY A 198 -9.66 -18.35 8.29
C GLY A 198 -9.49 -18.35 6.77
N PHE A 199 -10.22 -19.24 6.06
CA PHE A 199 -10.19 -19.23 4.60
C PHE A 199 -10.90 -17.99 4.02
N GLY A 200 -12.06 -17.61 4.55
CA GLY A 200 -12.72 -16.37 4.18
C GLY A 200 -11.84 -15.14 4.41
N LEU A 201 -11.14 -15.09 5.56
CA LEU A 201 -10.17 -14.04 5.87
C LEU A 201 -9.03 -13.99 4.84
N SER A 202 -8.46 -15.14 4.48
CA SER A 202 -7.36 -15.19 3.50
C SER A 202 -7.78 -14.71 2.12
N LEU A 203 -9.01 -15.05 1.68
CA LEU A 203 -9.59 -14.55 0.43
C LEU A 203 -9.85 -13.03 0.50
N ALA A 204 -10.32 -12.53 1.64
CA ALA A 204 -10.52 -11.10 1.86
C ALA A 204 -9.19 -10.33 1.79
N ILE A 205 -8.14 -10.84 2.42
CA ILE A 205 -6.78 -10.26 2.34
C ILE A 205 -6.25 -10.31 0.91
N LEU A 206 -6.46 -11.41 0.18
CA LEU A 206 -6.08 -11.53 -1.23
C LEU A 206 -6.83 -10.52 -2.10
N ALA A 207 -8.13 -10.34 -1.90
CA ALA A 207 -8.92 -9.33 -2.61
C ALA A 207 -8.41 -7.91 -2.34
N MET A 208 -8.09 -7.58 -1.08
CA MET A 208 -7.47 -6.31 -0.73
C MET A 208 -6.10 -6.13 -1.41
N PHE A 209 -5.30 -7.19 -1.47
CA PHE A 209 -4.00 -7.16 -2.14
C PHE A 209 -4.13 -6.87 -3.64
N LEU A 210 -5.03 -7.57 -4.33
CA LEU A 210 -5.18 -7.47 -5.78
C LEU A 210 -5.84 -6.15 -6.23
N THR A 211 -6.71 -5.56 -5.42
CA THR A 211 -7.50 -4.38 -5.81
C THR A 211 -6.98 -3.07 -5.24
N ILE A 212 -6.69 -3.03 -3.95
CA ILE A 212 -6.32 -1.77 -3.27
C ILE A 212 -4.80 -1.65 -3.15
N ASN A 213 -4.13 -2.75 -2.81
CA ASN A 213 -2.70 -2.77 -2.55
C ASN A 213 -1.91 -3.41 -3.71
N ASN A 214 -2.46 -3.43 -4.92
CA ASN A 214 -1.74 -3.95 -6.08
C ASN A 214 -0.58 -3.03 -6.43
N PRO A 215 0.67 -3.47 -6.30
CA PRO A 215 1.83 -2.63 -6.59
C PRO A 215 1.99 -2.34 -8.08
N TYR A 216 1.41 -3.22 -8.93
CA TYR A 216 1.47 -3.06 -10.39
C TYR A 216 0.40 -2.14 -10.94
N ALA A 217 -0.64 -1.82 -10.17
CA ALA A 217 -1.74 -0.97 -10.62
C ALA A 217 -1.31 0.47 -10.92
N ASN A 218 -0.23 0.92 -10.31
CA ASN A 218 0.27 2.29 -10.37
C ASN A 218 1.74 2.35 -10.86
N THR A 219 2.20 1.34 -11.62
CA THR A 219 3.56 1.31 -12.17
C THR A 219 3.53 1.26 -13.69
N ASP A 220 4.50 1.93 -14.31
CA ASP A 220 4.73 1.83 -15.73
C ASP A 220 5.30 0.46 -16.10
N SER A 221 4.66 -0.24 -17.03
CA SER A 221 4.98 -1.63 -17.40
C SER A 221 6.36 -1.79 -18.03
N LEU A 222 6.91 -0.75 -18.67
CA LEU A 222 8.22 -0.81 -19.31
C LEU A 222 9.34 -0.60 -18.30
N THR A 223 9.19 0.38 -17.40
CA THR A 223 10.28 0.84 -16.55
C THR A 223 10.16 0.38 -15.10
N GLY A 224 8.98 -0.08 -14.67
CA GLY A 224 8.72 -0.45 -13.27
C GLY A 224 8.67 0.73 -12.29
N LEU A 225 8.83 1.98 -12.77
CA LEU A 225 8.65 3.19 -11.97
C LEU A 225 7.17 3.44 -11.71
N TYR A 226 6.85 4.19 -10.66
CA TYR A 226 5.48 4.63 -10.44
C TYR A 226 4.99 5.55 -11.56
N ASP A 227 3.69 5.46 -11.88
CA ASP A 227 3.06 6.21 -12.97
C ASP A 227 2.61 7.62 -12.55
N LYS A 228 2.07 8.36 -13.53
CA LYS A 228 1.50 9.71 -13.34
C LYS A 228 0.37 9.73 -12.31
N GLN A 229 -0.46 8.69 -12.26
CA GLN A 229 -1.64 8.69 -11.39
C GLN A 229 -1.22 8.60 -9.92
N TYR A 230 -0.25 7.75 -9.61
CA TYR A 230 0.30 7.62 -8.27
C TYR A 230 1.08 8.87 -7.84
N LEU A 231 1.83 9.48 -8.77
CA LEU A 231 2.50 10.76 -8.54
C LEU A 231 1.51 11.86 -8.14
N LEU A 232 0.41 12.03 -8.89
CA LEU A 232 -0.61 13.03 -8.60
C LEU A 232 -1.24 12.82 -7.22
N GLN A 233 -1.55 11.57 -6.88
CA GLN A 233 -2.04 11.22 -5.55
C GLN A 233 -1.03 11.65 -4.47
N LYS A 234 0.24 11.28 -4.62
CA LYS A 234 1.31 11.59 -3.66
C LYS A 234 1.53 13.09 -3.48
N MET A 235 1.60 13.85 -4.59
CA MET A 235 1.73 15.31 -4.53
C MET A 235 0.54 15.96 -3.81
N ASN A 236 -0.69 15.54 -4.11
CA ASN A 236 -1.89 16.07 -3.47
C ASN A 236 -1.94 15.74 -1.96
N GLU A 237 -1.43 14.57 -1.55
CA GLU A 237 -1.27 14.22 -0.13
C GLU A 237 -0.26 15.14 0.57
N LEU A 238 0.90 15.41 -0.06
CA LEU A 238 1.91 16.32 0.48
C LEU A 238 1.38 17.75 0.59
N ILE A 239 0.67 18.23 -0.43
CA ILE A 239 0.03 19.57 -0.44
C ILE A 239 -1.01 19.67 0.67
N ALA A 240 -1.92 18.70 0.78
CA ALA A 240 -2.95 18.67 1.83
C ALA A 240 -2.35 18.58 3.24
N GLY A 241 -1.19 17.91 3.38
CA GLY A 241 -0.41 17.82 4.62
C GLY A 241 0.40 19.07 4.93
N LYS A 242 0.48 20.02 4.01
CA LYS A 242 1.36 21.21 4.07
C LYS A 242 2.84 20.84 4.24
N HIS A 243 3.24 19.70 3.69
CA HIS A 243 4.64 19.29 3.66
C HIS A 243 5.35 19.97 2.50
N SER A 244 6.56 20.50 2.74
CA SER A 244 7.40 21.02 1.66
C SER A 244 7.96 19.85 0.85
N PHE A 245 7.95 19.99 -0.46
CA PHE A 245 8.60 19.07 -1.37
C PHE A 245 9.11 19.80 -2.61
N HIS A 246 10.08 19.19 -3.25
CA HIS A 246 10.73 19.69 -4.46
C HIS A 246 10.65 18.62 -5.53
N ILE A 247 10.70 19.02 -6.79
CA ILE A 247 10.70 18.06 -7.90
C ILE A 247 11.78 18.41 -8.92
N VAL A 248 12.31 17.38 -9.56
CA VAL A 248 13.13 17.49 -10.75
C VAL A 248 12.48 16.67 -11.85
N THR A 249 12.16 17.29 -13.00
CA THR A 249 11.69 16.54 -14.16
C THR A 249 12.83 16.29 -15.11
N VAL A 250 12.73 15.17 -15.82
CA VAL A 250 13.66 14.76 -16.88
C VAL A 250 12.87 14.48 -18.13
N TYR A 251 13.01 15.31 -19.13
CA TYR A 251 12.32 15.19 -20.41
C TYR A 251 13.28 14.78 -21.52
N ALA A 252 13.14 13.52 -22.00
CA ALA A 252 13.93 12.95 -23.08
C ALA A 252 13.37 13.38 -24.45
N TYR A 253 13.56 14.63 -24.82
CA TYR A 253 12.90 15.24 -25.99
C TYR A 253 13.33 14.63 -27.34
N GLN A 254 14.51 14.02 -27.43
CA GLN A 254 14.99 13.36 -28.65
C GLN A 254 14.80 11.84 -28.67
N LEU A 255 14.04 11.25 -27.78
CA LEU A 255 13.80 9.80 -27.74
C LEU A 255 13.27 9.26 -29.09
N GLU A 256 12.42 10.03 -29.78
CA GLU A 256 11.91 9.64 -31.11
C GLU A 256 13.02 9.54 -32.17
N HIS A 257 14.04 10.39 -32.09
CA HIS A 257 15.22 10.30 -32.96
C HIS A 257 16.03 9.02 -32.62
N VAL A 258 16.24 8.75 -31.34
CA VAL A 258 16.91 7.52 -30.89
C VAL A 258 16.17 6.29 -31.41
N ASN A 259 14.84 6.25 -31.31
CA ASN A 259 14.02 5.14 -31.81
C ASN A 259 14.12 4.97 -33.33
N LYS A 260 14.23 6.07 -34.09
CA LYS A 260 14.40 6.03 -35.55
C LYS A 260 15.77 5.50 -35.98
N VAL A 261 16.82 5.84 -35.23
CA VAL A 261 18.21 5.48 -35.59
C VAL A 261 18.58 4.11 -35.05
N ALA A 262 18.26 3.82 -33.78
CA ALA A 262 18.66 2.61 -33.08
C ALA A 262 17.57 1.53 -33.05
N GLY A 263 16.33 1.87 -33.38
CA GLY A 263 15.16 1.01 -33.28
C GLY A 263 14.46 1.14 -31.90
N VAL A 264 13.15 0.84 -31.89
CA VAL A 264 12.29 0.98 -30.69
C VAL A 264 12.77 0.12 -29.53
N HIS A 265 13.21 -1.11 -29.81
CA HIS A 265 13.71 -2.02 -28.77
C HIS A 265 14.91 -1.43 -28.00
N ASN A 266 15.86 -0.82 -28.70
CA ASN A 266 17.02 -0.17 -28.07
C ASN A 266 16.63 1.10 -27.32
N GLY A 267 15.62 1.85 -27.77
CA GLY A 267 15.05 2.96 -27.03
C GLY A 267 14.35 2.51 -25.74
N ASP A 268 13.64 1.39 -25.79
CA ASP A 268 13.02 0.79 -24.59
C ASP A 268 14.06 0.34 -23.57
N GLN A 269 15.13 -0.33 -23.99
CA GLN A 269 16.25 -0.69 -23.13
C GLN A 269 16.94 0.52 -22.51
N LEU A 270 17.11 1.59 -23.29
CA LEU A 270 17.66 2.85 -22.79
C LEU A 270 16.77 3.45 -21.67
N LEU A 271 15.45 3.49 -21.90
CA LEU A 271 14.50 3.96 -20.87
C LEU A 271 14.51 3.09 -19.61
N GLN A 272 14.64 1.77 -19.75
CA GLN A 272 14.80 0.85 -18.61
C GLN A 272 16.08 1.14 -17.83
N THR A 273 17.21 1.32 -18.52
CA THR A 273 18.50 1.66 -17.89
C THR A 273 18.43 3.00 -17.14
N VAL A 274 17.81 4.02 -17.76
CA VAL A 274 17.58 5.32 -17.10
C VAL A 274 16.71 5.17 -15.86
N ALA A 275 15.62 4.40 -15.95
CA ALA A 275 14.72 4.16 -14.83
C ALA A 275 15.39 3.42 -13.68
N GLU A 276 16.24 2.42 -13.97
CA GLU A 276 17.03 1.73 -12.94
C GLU A 276 17.96 2.68 -12.20
N ARG A 277 18.60 3.61 -12.90
CA ARG A 277 19.44 4.65 -12.30
C ARG A 277 18.62 5.60 -11.42
N PHE A 278 17.45 6.04 -11.89
CA PHE A 278 16.57 6.87 -11.08
C PHE A 278 16.07 6.14 -9.83
N GLN A 279 15.79 4.84 -9.95
CA GLN A 279 15.40 4.02 -8.82
C GLN A 279 16.55 3.83 -7.81
N GLN A 280 17.80 3.72 -8.28
CA GLN A 280 18.97 3.68 -7.40
C GLN A 280 19.18 5.01 -6.67
N LEU A 281 18.94 6.15 -7.35
CA LEU A 281 19.11 7.48 -6.80
C LEU A 281 18.03 7.88 -5.80
N CYS A 282 16.76 7.64 -6.12
CA CYS A 282 15.60 8.16 -5.37
C CYS A 282 14.68 7.06 -4.81
N GLY A 283 14.99 5.78 -5.07
CA GLY A 283 14.17 4.66 -4.63
C GLY A 283 12.75 4.73 -5.21
N THR A 284 11.77 4.79 -4.33
CA THR A 284 10.34 4.83 -4.68
C THR A 284 9.83 6.24 -5.04
N LYS A 285 10.69 7.25 -5.03
CA LYS A 285 10.36 8.65 -5.35
C LYS A 285 10.65 9.01 -6.82
N ALA A 286 10.90 8.01 -7.66
CA ALA A 286 11.07 8.15 -9.11
C ALA A 286 9.79 7.71 -9.83
N PHE A 287 9.33 8.54 -10.78
CA PHE A 287 8.06 8.36 -11.49
C PHE A 287 8.26 8.50 -13.00
N ARG A 288 7.46 7.77 -13.79
CA ARG A 288 7.33 7.97 -15.22
C ARG A 288 5.97 8.58 -15.55
N ILE A 289 5.97 9.81 -16.06
CA ILE A 289 4.74 10.58 -16.32
C ILE A 289 4.16 10.26 -17.69
N THR A 290 5.05 10.20 -18.70
CA THR A 290 4.72 9.86 -20.09
C THR A 290 5.81 8.98 -20.69
N GLY A 291 5.66 8.58 -21.96
CA GLY A 291 6.65 7.78 -22.67
C GLY A 291 8.08 8.31 -22.61
N LYS A 292 8.27 9.62 -22.50
CA LYS A 292 9.58 10.30 -22.54
C LYS A 292 9.82 11.30 -21.39
N ARG A 293 8.95 11.32 -20.36
CA ARG A 293 9.05 12.26 -19.24
C ARG A 293 9.04 11.52 -17.92
N PHE A 294 10.05 11.81 -17.09
CA PHE A 294 10.20 11.30 -15.72
C PHE A 294 10.14 12.45 -14.72
N LEU A 295 9.86 12.11 -13.46
CA LEU A 295 9.88 13.04 -12.35
C LEU A 295 10.51 12.37 -11.12
N LEU A 296 11.40 13.09 -10.45
CA LEU A 296 12.03 12.71 -9.21
C LEU A 296 11.55 13.66 -8.11
N LEU A 297 11.04 13.11 -7.00
CA LEU A 297 10.49 13.87 -5.90
C LEU A 297 11.50 13.90 -4.74
N ALA A 298 11.75 15.07 -4.19
CA ALA A 298 12.59 15.28 -3.01
C ALA A 298 11.75 15.89 -1.87
N GLU A 299 11.92 15.39 -0.66
CA GLU A 299 11.23 15.86 0.54
C GLU A 299 12.06 16.88 1.34
N SER A 300 13.33 17.11 0.94
CA SER A 300 14.21 18.13 1.50
C SER A 300 15.02 18.83 0.41
N LEU A 301 15.52 20.03 0.73
CA LEU A 301 16.39 20.78 -0.19
C LEU A 301 17.71 20.04 -0.46
N GLU A 302 18.28 19.40 0.55
CA GLU A 302 19.52 18.62 0.44
C GLU A 302 19.33 17.44 -0.53
N GLU A 303 18.20 16.70 -0.42
CA GLU A 303 17.86 15.63 -1.34
C GLU A 303 17.68 16.15 -2.76
N TYR A 304 17.02 17.30 -2.95
CA TYR A 304 16.85 17.95 -4.24
C TYR A 304 18.17 18.30 -4.90
N GLU A 305 19.10 18.93 -4.14
CA GLU A 305 20.42 19.29 -4.67
C GLU A 305 21.23 18.04 -5.04
N THR A 306 21.18 17.00 -4.21
CA THR A 306 21.84 15.71 -4.48
C THR A 306 21.30 15.08 -5.78
N ILE A 307 19.97 15.05 -5.95
CA ILE A 307 19.32 14.54 -7.17
C ILE A 307 19.76 15.36 -8.38
N LEU A 308 19.70 16.67 -8.28
CA LEU A 308 20.04 17.55 -9.41
C LEU A 308 21.52 17.42 -9.83
N GLN A 309 22.42 17.30 -8.86
CA GLN A 309 23.83 17.07 -9.13
C GLN A 309 24.06 15.70 -9.79
N ALA A 310 23.46 14.65 -9.25
CA ALA A 310 23.58 13.31 -9.84
C ALA A 310 23.05 13.25 -11.27
N LEU A 311 21.93 13.95 -11.57
CA LEU A 311 21.39 14.04 -12.94
C LEU A 311 22.30 14.84 -13.86
N ARG A 312 22.93 15.91 -13.38
CA ARG A 312 23.94 16.66 -14.14
C ARG A 312 25.11 15.77 -14.54
N GLU A 313 25.63 14.99 -13.61
CA GLU A 313 26.72 14.05 -13.85
C GLU A 313 26.29 12.93 -14.82
N MET A 314 25.08 12.36 -14.61
CA MET A 314 24.53 11.29 -15.46
C MET A 314 24.34 11.71 -16.92
N PHE A 315 23.84 12.91 -17.16
CA PHE A 315 23.57 13.43 -18.51
C PHE A 315 24.63 14.37 -19.03
N ASN A 316 25.70 14.63 -18.27
CA ASN A 316 26.84 15.39 -18.74
C ASN A 316 27.68 14.55 -19.72
N LEU A 317 28.03 15.14 -20.82
CA LEU A 317 28.49 14.56 -22.06
C LEU A 317 29.75 13.68 -22.00
N ASP A 318 30.45 13.61 -20.88
CA ASP A 318 31.79 12.99 -20.82
C ASP A 318 31.90 11.66 -20.07
N ALA A 319 30.85 11.21 -19.38
CA ALA A 319 30.95 10.01 -18.58
C ALA A 319 29.82 8.98 -18.87
N ASP A 320 30.17 7.77 -18.96
CA ASP A 320 29.45 6.51 -18.82
C ASP A 320 28.24 6.15 -19.71
N PHE A 321 27.35 7.04 -20.11
CA PHE A 321 26.31 6.69 -21.09
C PHE A 321 26.88 6.45 -22.51
N ARG A 322 28.09 6.96 -22.80
CA ARG A 322 28.84 6.64 -24.02
C ARG A 322 29.57 5.30 -23.98
N GLN A 323 29.76 4.70 -22.79
CA GLN A 323 30.79 3.67 -22.67
C GLN A 323 30.32 2.23 -22.75
N LYS A 324 29.04 1.90 -22.60
CA LYS A 324 28.78 0.46 -22.43
C LYS A 324 27.82 -0.23 -23.38
N GLU A 325 26.80 0.44 -23.97
CA GLU A 325 25.91 -0.31 -24.89
C GLU A 325 25.25 0.49 -26.02
N PHE A 326 25.14 1.83 -25.93
CA PHE A 326 24.51 2.61 -27.00
C PHE A 326 25.37 3.82 -27.41
N ALA A 327 25.80 3.80 -28.68
CA ALA A 327 26.57 4.91 -29.26
C ALA A 327 25.77 6.22 -29.49
N ILE A 328 24.54 6.31 -28.97
CA ILE A 328 23.64 7.44 -29.18
C ILE A 328 23.37 8.15 -27.85
N PRO A 329 23.81 9.43 -27.72
CA PRO A 329 23.48 10.22 -26.52
C PRO A 329 21.97 10.47 -26.45
N LEU A 330 21.42 10.48 -25.22
CA LEU A 330 20.05 10.88 -24.95
C LEU A 330 20.03 12.31 -24.40
N PRO A 331 19.82 13.34 -25.24
CA PRO A 331 19.66 14.71 -24.76
C PRO A 331 18.37 14.86 -23.96
N VAL A 332 18.46 15.52 -22.79
CA VAL A 332 17.34 15.72 -21.88
C VAL A 332 17.23 17.19 -21.48
N ILE A 333 16.02 17.61 -21.14
CA ILE A 333 15.76 18.86 -20.45
C ILE A 333 15.47 18.52 -18.99
N LEU A 334 16.24 19.10 -18.09
CA LEU A 334 16.04 19.00 -16.65
C LEU A 334 15.32 20.26 -16.17
N SER A 335 14.14 20.11 -15.55
CA SER A 335 13.46 21.26 -14.90
C SER A 335 13.37 21.01 -13.41
N GLY A 336 13.79 22.01 -12.62
CA GLY A 336 13.74 21.94 -11.16
C GLY A 336 12.70 22.90 -10.60
N ILE A 337 11.81 22.43 -9.71
CA ILE A 337 10.81 23.26 -9.03
C ILE A 337 11.04 23.14 -7.51
N LEU A 338 11.33 24.27 -6.88
CA LEU A 338 11.50 24.38 -5.45
C LEU A 338 10.17 24.69 -4.76
N ASN A 339 9.92 24.03 -3.61
CA ASN A 339 8.70 24.25 -2.83
C ASN A 339 7.41 24.09 -3.65
N ALA A 340 7.31 22.99 -4.37
CA ALA A 340 6.21 22.72 -5.32
C ALA A 340 4.80 22.75 -4.66
N GLN A 341 4.71 22.61 -3.34
CA GLN A 341 3.46 22.75 -2.58
C GLN A 341 2.79 24.14 -2.73
N LYS A 342 3.53 25.17 -3.15
CA LYS A 342 2.97 26.52 -3.41
C LYS A 342 1.96 26.54 -4.55
N LEU A 343 1.98 25.54 -5.43
CA LEU A 343 1.08 25.43 -6.57
C LEU A 343 -0.31 24.86 -6.20
N ASN A 344 -0.53 24.47 -4.95
CA ASN A 344 -1.84 24.07 -4.36
C ASN A 344 -2.53 22.85 -5.00
N ASP A 345 -2.05 22.32 -6.11
CA ASP A 345 -2.59 21.14 -6.81
C ASP A 345 -1.50 20.41 -7.59
N GLY A 346 -1.49 19.07 -7.52
CA GLY A 346 -0.53 18.25 -8.22
C GLY A 346 -0.60 18.36 -9.76
N GLY A 347 -1.79 18.62 -10.31
CA GLY A 347 -1.96 18.89 -11.73
C GLY A 347 -1.26 20.19 -12.14
N MET A 348 -1.41 21.25 -11.35
CA MET A 348 -0.71 22.53 -11.58
C MET A 348 0.81 22.39 -11.48
N VAL A 349 1.31 21.51 -10.63
CA VAL A 349 2.75 21.22 -10.54
C VAL A 349 3.26 20.61 -11.87
N LEU A 350 2.51 19.67 -12.46
CA LEU A 350 2.87 19.08 -13.74
C LEU A 350 2.75 20.07 -14.90
N ASP A 351 1.69 20.88 -14.92
CA ASP A 351 1.50 21.93 -15.94
C ASP A 351 2.65 22.95 -15.89
N TYR A 352 3.09 23.33 -14.69
CA TYR A 352 4.22 24.23 -14.51
C TYR A 352 5.55 23.62 -14.95
N ALA A 353 5.75 22.33 -14.66
CA ALA A 353 6.92 21.60 -15.15
C ALA A 353 6.96 21.58 -16.70
N GLU A 354 5.82 21.34 -17.36
CA GLU A 354 5.70 21.40 -18.82
C GLU A 354 5.96 22.81 -19.37
N TYR A 355 5.48 23.83 -18.69
CA TYR A 355 5.77 25.22 -19.04
C TYR A 355 7.27 25.53 -18.96
N LEU A 356 7.97 25.12 -17.89
CA LEU A 356 9.42 25.28 -17.78
C LEU A 356 10.15 24.58 -18.93
N GLU A 357 9.78 23.35 -19.24
CA GLU A 357 10.36 22.60 -20.36
C GLU A 357 10.18 23.33 -21.70
N SER A 358 9.04 24.03 -21.90
CA SER A 358 8.77 24.79 -23.13
C SER A 358 9.64 26.03 -23.30
N LEU A 359 10.26 26.51 -22.23
CA LEU A 359 11.19 27.65 -22.26
C LEU A 359 12.59 27.26 -22.79
N SER A 360 12.86 25.93 -22.90
CA SER A 360 14.12 25.44 -23.44
C SER A 360 14.20 25.64 -24.94
N PRO A 361 15.34 26.15 -25.47
CA PRO A 361 15.58 26.28 -26.90
C PRO A 361 15.76 24.93 -27.62
N GLN A 362 15.88 23.80 -26.93
CA GLN A 362 16.05 22.45 -27.47
C GLN A 362 17.22 22.35 -28.48
N CYS A 363 18.36 22.92 -28.14
CA CYS A 363 19.53 23.05 -29.01
C CYS A 363 20.39 21.78 -29.17
N GLY A 364 19.88 20.59 -28.81
CA GLY A 364 20.58 19.31 -29.07
C GLY A 364 21.50 18.83 -27.95
N GLY A 365 21.54 19.51 -26.79
CA GLY A 365 22.28 19.13 -25.59
C GLY A 365 21.38 18.91 -24.37
N THR A 366 22.00 18.59 -23.24
CA THR A 366 21.29 18.57 -21.93
C THR A 366 21.17 20.00 -21.40
N GLU A 367 19.95 20.40 -21.11
CA GLU A 367 19.62 21.73 -20.60
C GLU A 367 19.02 21.65 -19.21
N ILE A 368 19.26 22.68 -18.40
CA ILE A 368 18.78 22.75 -17.00
C ILE A 368 18.04 24.06 -16.81
N ILE A 369 16.77 23.96 -16.46
CA ILE A 369 15.90 25.10 -16.18
C ILE A 369 15.45 25.00 -14.72
N GLN A 370 15.77 26.04 -13.94
CA GLN A 370 15.28 26.15 -12.56
C GLN A 370 14.16 27.19 -12.49
N ASP A 371 13.20 26.96 -11.61
CA ASP A 371 12.13 27.92 -11.37
C ASP A 371 12.70 29.20 -10.75
N ASP A 372 12.13 30.32 -11.15
CA ASP A 372 12.32 31.60 -10.50
C ASP A 372 10.97 32.31 -10.27
N PRO A 373 10.88 33.30 -9.38
CA PRO A 373 9.61 33.98 -9.10
C PRO A 373 8.96 34.60 -10.33
N LYS A 374 9.77 35.11 -11.29
CA LYS A 374 9.24 35.75 -12.51
C LYS A 374 8.62 34.71 -13.46
N THR A 375 9.25 33.58 -13.55
CA THR A 375 8.76 32.46 -14.39
C THR A 375 7.43 31.91 -13.83
N LEU A 376 7.31 31.83 -12.52
CA LEU A 376 6.07 31.42 -11.86
C LEU A 376 4.94 32.43 -12.06
N ASP A 377 5.23 33.74 -11.95
CA ASP A 377 4.26 34.81 -12.20
C ASP A 377 3.77 34.80 -13.66
N ASN A 378 4.67 34.59 -14.61
CA ASN A 378 4.34 34.49 -16.03
C ASN A 378 3.47 33.26 -16.31
N PHE A 379 3.74 32.10 -15.69
CA PHE A 379 2.90 30.92 -15.78
C PHE A 379 1.48 31.20 -15.28
N HIS A 380 1.33 31.83 -14.12
CA HIS A 380 0.03 32.19 -13.57
C HIS A 380 -0.72 33.21 -14.45
N TYR A 381 -0.02 34.16 -15.06
CA TYR A 381 -0.61 35.11 -15.99
C TYR A 381 -1.13 34.42 -17.25
N ASN A 382 -0.33 33.57 -17.88
CA ASN A 382 -0.71 32.83 -19.09
C ASN A 382 -1.93 31.94 -18.85
N LYS A 383 -1.96 31.24 -17.72
CA LYS A 383 -3.08 30.35 -17.35
C LYS A 383 -4.40 31.09 -17.07
N LYS A 384 -4.33 32.38 -16.66
CA LYS A 384 -5.52 33.25 -16.53
C LYS A 384 -6.03 33.78 -17.86
N VAL A 385 -5.17 33.86 -18.87
CA VAL A 385 -5.55 34.34 -20.22
C VAL A 385 -6.19 33.23 -21.04
N GLU A 386 -5.86 31.96 -20.74
CA GLU A 386 -6.42 30.77 -21.41
C GLU A 386 -7.78 30.33 -20.88
N GLN A 387 -8.22 30.82 -19.71
CA GLN A 387 -9.55 30.61 -19.11
C GLN A 387 -10.55 31.70 -19.51
#